data_479bf0305e855983ffc93f200a391536
#
_entry.id   479bf0305e855983ffc93f200a391536
#
_cell.length_a   1.000
_cell.length_b   1.000
_cell.length_c   1.000
_cell.angle_alpha   90.00
_cell.angle_beta   90.00
_cell.angle_gamma   90.00
#
_symmetry.space_group_name_H-M   'P 1'
#
loop_
_entity.id
_entity.type
_entity.pdbx_description
1 polymer ?
#
loop_
_entity_poly.entity_id
_entity_poly.type
_entity_poly.pdbx_seq_one_letter_code
_entity_poly.pdbx_strand_id
1 'polypeptide(L)'
;VALPEVYGYLLSRCGRRALAEDLTAETFLAAVEAVRRPDPPELTTAWLIGVARRKLVDHWRRAAREERGLHAIEGGLSPTDDPWDERLDALVAREVLEDLGPHHQAALTLRYLDGLPVPQVAELLGRTVHATEALLVRARAAFRQTYADHVKEGRDD
;
A
#
# COMPACT_ATOMS: atom_id res chain seq x y z
N VAL A 1 -16.46 -1.66 18.02
CA VAL A 1 -15.38 -2.65 17.94
C VAL A 1 -14.70 -2.64 16.57
N ALA A 2 -15.48 -2.57 15.48
CA ALA A 2 -14.91 -2.56 14.13
C ALA A 2 -14.18 -1.25 13.78
N LEU A 3 -14.62 -0.10 14.33
CA LEU A 3 -14.05 1.18 13.98
C LEU A 3 -12.56 1.31 14.36
N PRO A 4 -12.14 0.94 15.59
CA PRO A 4 -10.71 0.99 15.91
C PRO A 4 -9.86 0.05 15.06
N GLU A 5 -10.40 -1.11 14.67
CA GLU A 5 -9.68 -2.08 13.83
C GLU A 5 -9.48 -1.58 12.41
N VAL A 6 -10.51 -0.98 11.82
CA VAL A 6 -10.43 -0.37 10.49
C VAL A 6 -9.45 0.80 10.49
N TYR A 7 -9.58 1.69 11.45
CA TYR A 7 -8.69 2.83 11.58
C TYR A 7 -7.24 2.39 11.79
N GLY A 8 -7.02 1.43 12.68
CA GLY A 8 -5.69 0.89 12.96
C GLY A 8 -5.05 0.23 11.73
N TYR A 9 -5.85 -0.52 10.96
CA TYR A 9 -5.40 -1.09 9.70
C TYR A 9 -4.91 0.00 8.75
N LEU A 10 -5.74 1.01 8.52
CA LEU A 10 -5.41 2.09 7.59
C LEU A 10 -4.21 2.91 8.05
N LEU A 11 -4.17 3.27 9.33
CA LEU A 11 -3.07 4.05 9.88
C LEU A 11 -1.74 3.31 9.77
N SER A 12 -1.73 2.00 10.03
CA SER A 12 -0.51 1.20 9.95
C SER A 12 0.03 1.11 8.52
N ARG A 13 -0.81 1.29 7.49
CA ARG A 13 -0.39 1.20 6.09
C ARG A 13 -0.06 2.55 5.48
N CYS A 14 -0.77 3.61 5.82
CA CYS A 14 -0.53 4.92 5.21
C CYS A 14 0.33 5.85 6.07
N GLY A 15 0.41 5.61 7.38
CA GLY A 15 1.22 6.42 8.29
C GLY A 15 0.73 7.85 8.50
N ARG A 16 -0.42 8.22 7.93
CA ARG A 16 -0.96 9.57 7.99
C ARG A 16 -2.32 9.57 8.66
N ARG A 17 -2.42 10.24 9.78
CA ARG A 17 -3.65 10.26 10.59
C ARG A 17 -4.84 10.82 9.83
N ALA A 18 -4.69 11.97 9.18
CA ALA A 18 -5.78 12.60 8.44
C ALA A 18 -6.32 11.70 7.32
N LEU A 19 -5.42 11.06 6.57
CA LEU A 19 -5.81 10.14 5.51
C LEU A 19 -6.52 8.90 6.07
N ALA A 20 -6.00 8.34 7.16
CA ALA A 20 -6.62 7.17 7.81
C ALA A 20 -8.02 7.50 8.30
N GLU A 21 -8.23 8.69 8.85
CA GLU A 21 -9.56 9.14 9.29
C GLU A 21 -10.52 9.26 8.11
N ASP A 22 -10.07 9.88 7.01
CA ASP A 22 -10.90 10.06 5.81
C ASP A 22 -11.30 8.72 5.21
N LEU A 23 -10.34 7.80 5.08
CA LEU A 23 -10.60 6.48 4.49
C LEU A 23 -11.46 5.61 5.41
N THR A 24 -11.33 5.77 6.74
CA THR A 24 -12.21 5.11 7.69
C THR A 24 -13.65 5.57 7.51
N ALA A 25 -13.86 6.88 7.39
CA ALA A 25 -15.20 7.44 7.14
C ALA A 25 -15.77 6.90 5.83
N GLU A 26 -14.99 6.89 4.76
CA GLU A 26 -15.43 6.35 3.47
C GLU A 26 -15.79 4.87 3.55
N THR A 27 -15.03 4.09 4.33
CA THR A 27 -15.30 2.66 4.54
C THR A 27 -16.66 2.44 5.20
N PHE A 28 -16.98 3.21 6.23
CA PHE A 28 -18.26 3.07 6.92
C PHE A 28 -19.42 3.61 6.09
N LEU A 29 -19.21 4.65 5.28
CA LEU A 29 -20.22 5.10 4.32
C LEU A 29 -20.53 4.02 3.28
N ALA A 30 -19.51 3.33 2.79
CA ALA A 30 -19.70 2.19 1.88
C ALA A 30 -20.49 1.07 2.55
N ALA A 31 -20.27 0.83 3.84
CA ALA A 31 -21.03 -0.16 4.61
C ALA A 31 -22.51 0.24 4.71
N VAL A 32 -22.79 1.51 4.98
CA VAL A 32 -24.19 2.02 5.03
C VAL A 32 -24.89 1.82 3.70
N GLU A 33 -24.21 2.12 2.59
CA GLU A 33 -24.76 1.89 1.25
C GLU A 33 -25.00 0.40 0.97
N ALA A 34 -24.06 -0.46 1.40
CA ALA A 34 -24.14 -1.90 1.17
C ALA A 34 -25.37 -2.52 1.84
N VAL A 35 -25.71 -2.08 3.07
CA VAL A 35 -26.88 -2.64 3.78
C VAL A 35 -28.20 -2.21 3.16
N ARG A 36 -28.22 -1.21 2.31
CA ARG A 36 -29.42 -0.74 1.60
C ARG A 36 -29.68 -1.52 0.31
N ARG A 37 -28.76 -2.38 -0.11
CA ARG A 37 -28.93 -3.20 -1.31
C ARG A 37 -29.97 -4.29 -1.08
N PRO A 38 -30.65 -4.78 -2.15
CA PRO A 38 -31.61 -5.89 -2.01
C PRO A 38 -30.99 -7.17 -1.44
N ASP A 39 -29.71 -7.39 -1.67
CA ASP A 39 -28.95 -8.53 -1.16
C ASP A 39 -27.74 -8.02 -0.38
N PRO A 40 -27.94 -7.57 0.87
CA PRO A 40 -26.84 -6.96 1.62
C PRO A 40 -25.80 -7.99 2.06
N PRO A 41 -24.52 -7.61 2.02
CA PRO A 41 -23.46 -8.50 2.54
C PRO A 41 -23.52 -8.57 4.07
N GLU A 42 -22.93 -9.62 4.63
CA GLU A 42 -22.69 -9.69 6.06
C GLU A 42 -21.56 -8.75 6.43
N LEU A 43 -21.83 -7.77 7.30
CA LEU A 43 -20.84 -6.77 7.69
C LEU A 43 -19.92 -7.32 8.79
N THR A 44 -18.94 -8.12 8.39
CA THR A 44 -17.89 -8.58 9.27
C THR A 44 -16.73 -7.60 9.28
N THR A 45 -15.87 -7.69 10.31
CA THR A 45 -14.64 -6.90 10.35
C THR A 45 -13.78 -7.19 9.11
N ALA A 46 -13.72 -8.45 8.69
CA ALA A 46 -12.98 -8.83 7.48
C ALA A 46 -13.53 -8.14 6.23
N TRP A 47 -14.84 -8.04 6.10
CA TRP A 47 -15.47 -7.33 4.98
C TRP A 47 -15.10 -5.85 5.00
N LEU A 48 -15.17 -5.22 6.18
CA LEU A 48 -14.80 -3.81 6.35
C LEU A 48 -13.32 -3.56 6.03
N ILE A 49 -12.44 -4.43 6.48
CA ILE A 49 -11.00 -4.34 6.16
C ILE A 49 -10.79 -4.47 4.64
N GLY A 50 -11.53 -5.36 3.98
CA GLY A 50 -11.47 -5.50 2.52
C GLY A 50 -11.89 -4.21 1.80
N VAL A 51 -12.94 -3.55 2.27
CA VAL A 51 -13.38 -2.26 1.72
C VAL A 51 -12.33 -1.19 1.99
N ALA A 52 -11.81 -1.13 3.21
CA ALA A 52 -10.77 -0.18 3.59
C ALA A 52 -9.52 -0.33 2.71
N ARG A 53 -9.11 -1.57 2.46
CA ARG A 53 -7.98 -1.87 1.57
C ARG A 53 -8.21 -1.31 0.16
N ARG A 54 -9.39 -1.51 -0.40
CA ARG A 54 -9.73 -0.98 -1.72
C ARG A 54 -9.72 0.54 -1.74
N LYS A 55 -10.24 1.18 -0.70
CA LYS A 55 -10.21 2.64 -0.59
C LYS A 55 -8.79 3.17 -0.54
N LEU A 56 -7.91 2.51 0.20
CA LEU A 56 -6.51 2.89 0.28
C LEU A 56 -5.79 2.71 -1.06
N VAL A 57 -6.01 1.58 -1.73
CA VAL A 57 -5.44 1.32 -3.05
C VAL A 57 -5.93 2.37 -4.07
N ASP A 58 -7.22 2.69 -4.05
CA ASP A 58 -7.78 3.72 -4.93
C ASP A 58 -7.12 5.08 -4.68
N HIS A 59 -6.87 5.42 -3.42
CA HIS A 59 -6.15 6.64 -3.07
C HIS A 59 -4.75 6.63 -3.68
N TRP A 60 -3.99 5.56 -3.51
CA TRP A 60 -2.64 5.46 -4.07
C TRP A 60 -2.65 5.48 -5.60
N ARG A 61 -3.64 4.85 -6.23
CA ARG A 61 -3.76 4.86 -7.69
C ARG A 61 -4.02 6.27 -8.22
N ARG A 62 -4.86 7.05 -7.54
CA ARG A 62 -5.11 8.46 -7.90
C ARG A 62 -3.88 9.31 -7.69
N ALA A 63 -3.19 9.16 -6.56
CA ALA A 63 -1.94 9.87 -6.28
C ALA A 63 -0.87 9.54 -7.32
N ALA A 64 -0.78 8.29 -7.74
CA ALA A 64 0.16 7.85 -8.76
C ALA A 64 -0.14 8.47 -10.12
N ARG A 65 -1.41 8.61 -10.49
CA ARG A 65 -1.80 9.27 -11.74
C ARG A 65 -1.43 10.75 -11.74
N GLU A 66 -1.58 11.41 -10.60
CA GLU A 66 -1.18 12.81 -10.43
C GLU A 66 0.33 12.98 -10.59
N GLU A 67 1.13 12.09 -10.00
CA GLU A 67 2.59 12.12 -10.13
C GLU A 67 3.05 11.85 -11.57
N ARG A 68 2.37 10.96 -12.31
CA ARG A 68 2.71 10.70 -13.72
C ARG A 68 2.58 11.92 -14.61
N GLY A 69 1.66 12.82 -14.29
CA GLY A 69 1.53 14.08 -14.98
C GLY A 69 2.72 15.00 -14.77
N LEU A 70 3.50 14.76 -13.72
CA LEU A 70 4.66 15.57 -13.35
C LEU A 70 6.00 14.92 -13.71
N HIS A 71 6.08 13.59 -13.70
CA HIS A 71 7.34 12.86 -13.92
C HIS A 71 7.12 11.65 -14.84
N ALA A 72 7.55 11.77 -16.09
CA ALA A 72 7.44 10.71 -17.08
C ALA A 72 8.75 9.90 -17.24
N ILE A 73 9.55 9.76 -16.19
CA ILE A 73 10.83 9.06 -16.31
C ILE A 73 10.91 7.92 -15.32
N GLU A 74 10.82 6.71 -15.84
CA GLU A 74 11.20 5.53 -15.08
C GLU A 74 12.39 4.89 -15.75
N GLY A 75 13.57 5.03 -15.14
CA GLY A 75 14.73 4.27 -15.56
C GLY A 75 14.51 2.81 -15.28
N GLY A 76 14.67 1.97 -16.30
CA GLY A 76 14.56 0.53 -16.11
C GLY A 76 15.67 0.00 -15.22
N LEU A 77 15.29 -0.55 -14.07
CA LEU A 77 16.22 -1.24 -13.20
C LEU A 77 16.17 -2.73 -13.51
N SER A 78 17.34 -3.34 -13.65
CA SER A 78 17.43 -4.79 -13.85
C SER A 78 16.99 -5.54 -12.61
N PRO A 79 16.22 -6.63 -12.77
CA PRO A 79 15.88 -7.44 -11.63
C PRO A 79 17.14 -8.08 -11.03
N THR A 80 17.46 -7.77 -9.81
CA THR A 80 18.45 -8.48 -9.03
C THR A 80 17.72 -9.39 -8.06
N ASP A 81 17.94 -10.68 -8.19
CA ASP A 81 17.47 -11.67 -7.24
C ASP A 81 18.28 -11.53 -5.94
N ASP A 82 17.93 -10.55 -5.16
CA ASP A 82 18.54 -10.42 -3.86
C ASP A 82 17.50 -10.82 -2.81
N PRO A 83 17.80 -11.83 -1.97
CA PRO A 83 16.83 -12.21 -0.97
C PRO A 83 16.56 -11.05 -0.02
N TRP A 84 15.29 -10.81 0.19
CA TRP A 84 14.80 -9.79 1.11
C TRP A 84 15.40 -10.07 2.50
N ASP A 85 16.16 -9.12 3.04
CA ASP A 85 16.76 -9.29 4.35
C ASP A 85 15.66 -9.18 5.43
N GLU A 86 15.44 -10.28 6.14
CA GLU A 86 14.43 -10.38 7.18
C GLU A 86 14.74 -9.51 8.41
N ARG A 87 15.93 -8.92 8.47
CA ARG A 87 16.41 -8.12 9.62
C ARG A 87 16.11 -6.63 9.50
N LEU A 88 15.15 -6.23 8.67
CA LEU A 88 14.78 -4.84 8.55
C LEU A 88 14.15 -4.34 9.85
N ASP A 89 14.63 -3.20 10.34
CA ASP A 89 13.99 -2.52 11.46
C ASP A 89 12.58 -2.06 11.02
N ALA A 90 11.56 -2.52 11.73
CA ALA A 90 10.17 -2.23 11.38
C ALA A 90 9.85 -0.75 11.36
N LEU A 91 10.45 0.04 12.25
CA LEU A 91 10.23 1.49 12.28
C LEU A 91 10.86 2.18 11.07
N VAL A 92 12.09 1.80 10.73
CA VAL A 92 12.78 2.33 9.55
C VAL A 92 12.06 1.88 8.29
N ALA A 93 11.60 0.63 8.23
CA ALA A 93 10.86 0.12 7.08
C ALA A 93 9.59 0.94 6.82
N ARG A 94 8.87 1.32 7.87
CA ARG A 94 7.67 2.16 7.73
C ARG A 94 8.02 3.55 7.18
N GLU A 95 9.07 4.17 7.70
CA GLU A 95 9.52 5.47 7.21
C GLU A 95 9.94 5.41 5.74
N VAL A 96 10.64 4.35 5.36
CA VAL A 96 11.05 4.13 3.97
C VAL A 96 9.84 3.99 3.06
N LEU A 97 8.83 3.22 3.48
CA LEU A 97 7.60 3.07 2.70
C LEU A 97 6.91 4.41 2.46
N GLU A 98 6.86 5.27 3.48
CA GLU A 98 6.25 6.59 3.35
C GLU A 98 6.98 7.49 2.36
N ASP A 99 8.28 7.31 2.20
CA ASP A 99 9.10 8.10 1.27
C ASP A 99 9.05 7.58 -0.17
N LEU A 100 8.49 6.39 -0.40
CA LEU A 100 8.35 5.85 -1.75
C LEU A 100 7.13 6.46 -2.46
N GLY A 101 7.17 6.43 -3.78
CA GLY A 101 6.02 6.84 -4.58
C GLY A 101 4.80 5.94 -4.35
N PRO A 102 3.60 6.45 -4.66
CA PRO A 102 2.34 5.73 -4.34
C PRO A 102 2.24 4.33 -4.95
N HIS A 103 2.74 4.11 -6.16
CA HIS A 103 2.75 2.79 -6.79
C HIS A 103 3.56 1.78 -6.00
N HIS A 104 4.75 2.18 -5.58
CA HIS A 104 5.65 1.32 -4.83
C HIS A 104 5.09 1.02 -3.45
N GLN A 105 4.52 2.04 -2.79
CA GLN A 105 3.84 1.85 -1.50
C GLN A 105 2.70 0.83 -1.62
N ALA A 106 1.85 0.99 -2.64
CA ALA A 106 0.72 0.09 -2.84
C ALA A 106 1.18 -1.35 -3.08
N ALA A 107 2.12 -1.54 -3.99
CA ALA A 107 2.59 -2.88 -4.34
C ALA A 107 3.24 -3.59 -3.15
N LEU A 108 4.13 -2.90 -2.44
CA LEU A 108 4.83 -3.49 -1.30
C LEU A 108 3.90 -3.75 -0.12
N THR A 109 2.98 -2.84 0.14
CA THR A 109 2.00 -2.99 1.23
C THR A 109 1.10 -4.19 0.99
N LEU A 110 0.54 -4.32 -0.20
CA LEU A 110 -0.36 -5.43 -0.53
C LEU A 110 0.37 -6.77 -0.50
N ARG A 111 1.58 -6.81 -1.05
CA ARG A 111 2.33 -8.06 -1.15
C ARG A 111 2.94 -8.51 0.18
N TYR A 112 3.52 -7.59 0.96
CA TYR A 112 4.31 -7.94 2.14
C TYR A 112 3.61 -7.67 3.46
N LEU A 113 2.86 -6.58 3.61
CA LEU A 113 2.13 -6.32 4.84
C LEU A 113 0.80 -7.08 4.88
N ASP A 114 0.08 -7.11 3.79
CA ASP A 114 -1.20 -7.81 3.70
C ASP A 114 -1.03 -9.28 3.26
N GLY A 115 0.15 -9.65 2.78
CA GLY A 115 0.46 -11.04 2.43
C GLY A 115 -0.33 -11.59 1.24
N LEU A 116 -0.77 -10.71 0.33
CA LEU A 116 -1.59 -11.15 -0.80
C LEU A 116 -0.74 -11.79 -1.90
N PRO A 117 -1.24 -12.84 -2.56
CA PRO A 117 -0.56 -13.40 -3.71
C PRO A 117 -0.57 -12.43 -4.90
N VAL A 118 0.44 -12.54 -5.76
CA VAL A 118 0.63 -11.60 -6.88
C VAL A 118 -0.62 -11.41 -7.75
N PRO A 119 -1.37 -12.48 -8.12
CA PRO A 119 -2.60 -12.29 -8.91
C PRO A 119 -3.63 -11.39 -8.24
N GLN A 120 -3.75 -11.46 -6.91
CA GLN A 120 -4.68 -10.63 -6.15
C GLN A 120 -4.18 -9.19 -6.06
N VAL A 121 -2.87 -9.00 -5.90
CA VAL A 121 -2.26 -7.66 -5.96
C VAL A 121 -2.51 -7.02 -7.32
N ALA A 122 -2.33 -7.79 -8.40
CA ALA A 122 -2.56 -7.35 -9.76
C ALA A 122 -4.00 -6.88 -9.97
N GLU A 123 -4.97 -7.65 -9.48
CA GLU A 123 -6.38 -7.30 -9.56
C GLU A 123 -6.68 -5.97 -8.87
N LEU A 124 -6.19 -5.80 -7.64
CA LEU A 124 -6.40 -4.57 -6.89
C LEU A 124 -5.75 -3.36 -7.55
N LEU A 125 -4.56 -3.55 -8.13
CA LEU A 125 -3.84 -2.46 -8.80
C LEU A 125 -4.36 -2.20 -10.22
N GLY A 126 -5.23 -3.05 -10.74
CA GLY A 126 -5.72 -2.92 -12.11
C GLY A 126 -4.65 -3.15 -13.16
N ARG A 127 -3.74 -4.08 -12.89
CA ARG A 127 -2.61 -4.42 -13.77
C ARG A 127 -2.60 -5.90 -14.09
N THR A 128 -1.85 -6.28 -15.13
CA THR A 128 -1.59 -7.69 -15.40
C THR A 128 -0.64 -8.27 -14.34
N VAL A 129 -0.63 -9.60 -14.20
CA VAL A 129 0.32 -10.27 -13.30
C VAL A 129 1.76 -9.94 -13.68
N HIS A 130 2.07 -9.97 -14.97
CA HIS A 130 3.42 -9.66 -15.45
C HIS A 130 3.83 -8.21 -15.10
N ALA A 131 2.96 -7.24 -15.32
CA ALA A 131 3.22 -5.84 -14.97
C ALA A 131 3.38 -5.66 -13.46
N THR A 132 2.61 -6.41 -12.68
CA THR A 132 2.69 -6.37 -11.22
C THR A 132 4.02 -6.94 -10.72
N GLU A 133 4.48 -8.05 -11.30
CA GLU A 133 5.79 -8.61 -10.97
C GLU A 133 6.93 -7.64 -11.27
N ALA A 134 6.87 -6.97 -12.42
CA ALA A 134 7.84 -5.94 -12.79
C ALA A 134 7.80 -4.76 -11.82
N LEU A 135 6.60 -4.33 -11.44
CA LEU A 135 6.43 -3.26 -10.45
C LEU A 135 7.03 -3.65 -9.10
N LEU A 136 6.81 -4.88 -8.65
CA LEU A 136 7.35 -5.37 -7.38
C LEU A 136 8.89 -5.39 -7.39
N VAL A 137 9.50 -5.78 -8.52
CA VAL A 137 10.96 -5.74 -8.67
C VAL A 137 11.47 -4.31 -8.48
N ARG A 138 10.86 -3.35 -9.18
CA ARG A 138 11.24 -1.94 -9.06
C ARG A 138 10.98 -1.37 -7.67
N ALA A 139 9.86 -1.75 -7.08
CA ALA A 139 9.50 -1.28 -5.74
C ALA A 139 10.48 -1.78 -4.68
N ARG A 140 10.89 -3.05 -4.78
CA ARG A 140 11.90 -3.62 -3.87
C ARG A 140 13.25 -2.91 -4.03
N ALA A 141 13.66 -2.64 -5.27
CA ALA A 141 14.91 -1.94 -5.53
C ALA A 141 14.88 -0.52 -4.95
N ALA A 142 13.77 0.20 -5.15
CA ALA A 142 13.58 1.54 -4.58
C ALA A 142 13.59 1.51 -3.06
N PHE A 143 12.95 0.50 -2.46
CA PHE A 143 12.93 0.34 -1.02
C PHE A 143 14.35 0.14 -0.45
N ARG A 144 15.13 -0.73 -1.07
CA ARG A 144 16.51 -0.98 -0.61
C ARG A 144 17.37 0.27 -0.69
N GLN A 145 17.25 1.03 -1.77
CA GLN A 145 18.01 2.26 -1.94
C GLN A 145 17.64 3.29 -0.87
N THR A 146 16.35 3.51 -0.67
CA THR A 146 15.85 4.46 0.33
C THR A 146 16.21 4.00 1.74
N TYR A 147 16.13 2.69 2.00
CA TYR A 147 16.50 2.12 3.29
C TYR A 147 17.99 2.35 3.59
N ALA A 148 18.86 2.13 2.60
CA ALA A 148 20.29 2.37 2.76
C ALA A 148 20.57 3.84 3.07
N ASP A 149 19.87 4.75 2.43
CA ASP A 149 20.01 6.19 2.66
C ASP A 149 19.59 6.57 4.08
N HIS A 150 18.47 6.02 4.56
CA HIS A 150 18.00 6.26 5.93
C HIS A 150 18.99 5.74 6.99
N VAL A 151 19.58 4.57 6.75
CA VAL A 151 20.56 3.99 7.66
C VAL A 151 21.84 4.85 7.73
N LYS A 152 22.27 5.39 6.59
CA LYS A 152 23.43 6.27 6.54
C LYS A 152 23.18 7.58 7.31
N GLU A 153 22.02 8.18 7.15
CA GLU A 153 21.63 9.39 7.88
C GLU A 153 21.60 9.15 9.37
N GLY A 154 21.10 8.00 9.81
CA GLY A 154 21.06 7.63 11.23
C GLY A 154 22.43 7.37 11.86
N ARG A 155 23.44 7.09 11.04
CA ARG A 155 24.82 6.87 11.55
C ARG A 155 25.62 8.16 11.68
N ASP A 156 25.25 9.21 10.95
CA ASP A 156 25.94 10.48 10.97
C ASP A 156 25.45 11.40 12.09
N ASP A 157 24.41 10.99 12.80
CA ASP A 157 23.92 11.62 14.00
C ASP A 157 24.54 10.94 15.25
#